data_d4e6b57e6ada1fcdf5880786f6f95bce
#
_entry.id   d4e6b57e6ada1fcdf5880786f6f95bce
#
_cell.length_a   1.000
_cell.length_b   1.000
_cell.length_c   1.000
_cell.angle_alpha   90.00
_cell.angle_beta   90.00
_cell.angle_gamma   90.00
#
_symmetry.space_group_name_H-M   'P 1'
#
loop_
_entity.id
_entity.type
_entity.pdbx_description
1 polymer ?
#
loop_
_entity_poly.entity_id
_entity_poly.type
_entity_poly.pdbx_seq_one_letter_code
_entity_poly.pdbx_strand_id
1 'polypeptide(L)'
;MKHFLTQRLSAALLLLGGALVASCNQPAPTAATAPAGAPNAYFEPTETGVKTGGVQVIPITTPKGKFNIWTKRFGNNPKIKVLLLNGGPGATHEYFECMESFLPKEGVEFIYYDQLGCGNSDNPKDTSMWSLPRYVEEVEQVRKALNLNKDNFYLLGHSWGGILAAEYAFKYQQNLKGLIISNMMMSCPAYGKYADEVLAKQMKPEVLAEIRKIEAAKDFKNPRYMGLLEPNFYAQHLCRIVPNPEPVQRAMSKINQSLYVTMQGPSEFGISGKLTKWDRVPDLPKLTVPVLSIGGKYDTMDPAHMRMIATKVQKGNSLICPKGSHMSMYDDQQTYFTGLVKFLKAVDAGTVQPGAAL
;
A
#
# COMPACT_ATOMS: atom_id res chain seq x y z
N MET A 1 14.16 -64.68 26.30
CA MET A 1 14.51 -64.70 27.71
C MET A 1 13.75 -63.58 28.37
N LYS A 2 12.57 -63.85 28.97
CA LYS A 2 12.32 -64.08 30.42
C LYS A 2 12.82 -62.91 31.24
N HIS A 3 12.05 -62.10 32.03
CA HIS A 3 11.04 -62.33 33.02
C HIS A 3 10.31 -61.02 33.31
N PHE A 4 8.99 -60.93 33.43
CA PHE A 4 8.05 -61.28 34.50
C PHE A 4 8.07 -60.32 35.71
N LEU A 5 6.83 -59.72 35.90
CA LEU A 5 6.03 -59.57 37.14
C LEU A 5 6.50 -58.50 38.15
N THR A 6 5.63 -57.76 38.81
CA THR A 6 4.38 -58.04 39.49
C THR A 6 3.57 -56.82 39.86
N GLN A 7 2.26 -57.00 39.94
CA GLN A 7 1.21 -56.15 40.50
C GLN A 7 1.38 -55.86 41.98
N ARG A 8 0.89 -54.69 42.44
CA ARG A 8 0.15 -54.61 43.70
C ARG A 8 -1.01 -53.61 43.61
N LEU A 9 -2.23 -54.16 43.84
CA LEU A 9 -3.43 -53.41 44.22
C LEU A 9 -3.29 -52.92 45.66
N SER A 10 -3.85 -51.77 45.98
CA SER A 10 -4.38 -51.45 47.29
C SER A 10 -5.58 -50.54 47.16
N ALA A 11 -6.71 -51.01 47.61
CA ALA A 11 -7.96 -50.29 47.75
C ALA A 11 -7.94 -49.49 49.06
N ALA A 12 -8.53 -48.32 49.08
CA ALA A 12 -9.03 -47.68 50.28
C ALA A 12 -10.07 -46.60 50.00
N LEU A 13 -11.25 -46.89 50.38
CA LEU A 13 -12.26 -46.14 51.13
C LEU A 13 -12.82 -44.85 50.58
N LEU A 14 -14.10 -44.94 50.24
CA LEU A 14 -15.08 -43.82 50.13
C LEU A 14 -15.25 -43.11 51.48
N LEU A 15 -15.19 -41.76 51.41
CA LEU A 15 -15.86 -40.89 52.39
C LEU A 15 -16.68 -39.86 51.60
N LEU A 16 -18.01 -39.97 51.70
CA LEU A 16 -18.96 -38.94 51.26
C LEU A 16 -18.83 -37.73 52.19
N GLY A 17 -18.42 -36.61 51.62
CA GLY A 17 -18.53 -35.30 52.21
C GLY A 17 -19.37 -34.41 51.27
N GLY A 18 -20.64 -34.21 51.61
CA GLY A 18 -21.52 -33.29 50.90
C GLY A 18 -21.05 -31.85 51.10
N ALA A 19 -20.59 -31.22 50.01
CA ALA A 19 -20.36 -29.80 49.97
C ALA A 19 -21.55 -29.13 49.25
N LEU A 20 -22.29 -28.34 50.00
CA LEU A 20 -23.30 -27.39 49.49
C LEU A 20 -22.63 -26.43 48.51
N VAL A 21 -22.98 -26.55 47.24
CA VAL A 21 -22.59 -25.57 46.24
C VAL A 21 -23.51 -24.36 46.37
N ALA A 22 -23.07 -23.33 47.09
CA ALA A 22 -23.67 -22.03 47.02
C ALA A 22 -23.39 -21.43 45.66
N SER A 23 -24.41 -21.40 44.79
CA SER A 23 -24.39 -20.70 43.53
C SER A 23 -24.32 -19.20 43.79
N CYS A 24 -23.14 -18.63 43.74
CA CYS A 24 -22.96 -17.18 43.61
C CYS A 24 -23.32 -16.75 42.19
N ASN A 25 -24.56 -16.31 41.99
CA ASN A 25 -24.91 -15.50 40.82
C ASN A 25 -24.22 -14.15 40.97
N GLN A 26 -22.96 -14.07 40.54
CA GLN A 26 -22.39 -12.77 40.22
C GLN A 26 -22.86 -12.36 38.79
N PRO A 27 -23.45 -11.18 38.59
CA PRO A 27 -23.73 -10.69 37.28
C PRO A 27 -22.41 -10.60 36.54
N ALA A 28 -22.38 -11.10 35.30
CA ALA A 28 -21.23 -10.97 34.43
C ALA A 28 -20.81 -9.49 34.34
N PRO A 29 -19.53 -9.17 34.45
CA PRO A 29 -19.09 -7.78 34.31
C PRO A 29 -19.56 -7.26 32.95
N THR A 30 -20.38 -6.23 32.96
CA THR A 30 -20.71 -5.46 31.74
C THR A 30 -19.40 -4.97 31.16
N ALA A 31 -19.02 -5.51 30.00
CA ALA A 31 -17.87 -5.04 29.24
C ALA A 31 -18.07 -3.54 29.01
N ALA A 32 -17.25 -2.72 29.66
CA ALA A 32 -17.20 -1.30 29.38
C ALA A 32 -16.80 -1.15 27.92
N THR A 33 -17.71 -0.64 27.08
CA THR A 33 -17.43 -0.33 25.68
C THR A 33 -16.33 0.73 25.65
N ALA A 34 -15.13 0.34 25.20
CA ALA A 34 -14.07 1.31 24.97
C ALA A 34 -14.56 2.37 23.96
N PRO A 35 -14.24 3.66 24.15
CA PRO A 35 -14.68 4.70 23.22
C PRO A 35 -14.13 4.39 21.83
N ALA A 36 -15.01 4.47 20.81
CA ALA A 36 -14.64 4.27 19.41
C ALA A 36 -13.46 5.18 19.05
N GLY A 37 -12.38 4.60 18.52
CA GLY A 37 -11.15 5.31 18.17
C GLY A 37 -9.99 5.20 19.18
N ALA A 38 -10.18 4.52 20.33
CA ALA A 38 -9.06 4.20 21.21
C ALA A 38 -8.13 3.15 20.54
N PRO A 39 -6.79 3.17 20.81
CA PRO A 39 -5.86 2.18 20.27
C PRO A 39 -6.28 0.73 20.53
N ASN A 40 -6.86 0.44 21.68
CA ASN A 40 -7.37 -0.88 22.04
C ASN A 40 -8.57 -1.32 21.18
N ALA A 41 -9.33 -0.38 20.64
CA ALA A 41 -10.49 -0.68 19.78
C ALA A 41 -10.08 -1.36 18.47
N TYR A 42 -8.81 -1.30 18.08
CA TYR A 42 -8.29 -2.04 16.93
C TYR A 42 -8.51 -3.56 17.06
N PHE A 43 -8.37 -4.11 18.27
CA PHE A 43 -8.51 -5.55 18.53
C PHE A 43 -9.93 -5.96 18.89
N GLU A 44 -10.84 -5.01 19.13
CA GLU A 44 -12.20 -5.31 19.48
C GLU A 44 -13.02 -5.74 18.25
N PRO A 45 -13.80 -6.83 18.36
CA PRO A 45 -14.65 -7.27 17.27
C PRO A 45 -15.81 -6.28 17.08
N THR A 46 -15.86 -5.64 15.89
CA THR A 46 -16.94 -4.70 15.55
C THR A 46 -18.11 -5.36 14.81
N GLU A 47 -17.98 -6.64 14.47
CA GLU A 47 -18.97 -7.41 13.71
C GLU A 47 -19.45 -8.62 14.49
N THR A 48 -20.72 -8.94 14.36
CA THR A 48 -21.34 -10.18 14.88
C THR A 48 -21.39 -11.25 13.80
N GLY A 49 -21.47 -12.52 14.22
CA GLY A 49 -21.57 -13.65 13.28
C GLY A 49 -20.23 -14.18 12.79
N VAL A 50 -20.18 -14.69 11.58
CA VAL A 50 -18.99 -15.29 10.98
C VAL A 50 -17.93 -14.23 10.72
N LYS A 51 -16.71 -14.44 11.24
CA LYS A 51 -15.58 -13.50 11.07
C LYS A 51 -14.81 -13.80 9.79
N THR A 52 -14.58 -12.80 8.97
CA THR A 52 -13.85 -12.90 7.67
C THR A 52 -12.38 -12.54 7.79
N GLY A 53 -11.89 -12.20 8.98
CA GLY A 53 -10.54 -11.65 9.16
C GLY A 53 -10.36 -10.27 8.51
N GLY A 54 -11.46 -9.51 8.37
CA GLY A 54 -11.47 -8.19 7.70
C GLY A 54 -11.57 -8.25 6.18
N VAL A 55 -11.61 -9.44 5.56
CA VAL A 55 -11.75 -9.60 4.11
C VAL A 55 -13.17 -9.25 3.66
N GLN A 56 -13.26 -8.44 2.61
CA GLN A 56 -14.49 -8.14 1.89
C GLN A 56 -14.22 -8.22 0.40
N VAL A 57 -15.06 -8.99 -0.31
CA VAL A 57 -15.08 -9.05 -1.77
C VAL A 57 -16.17 -8.12 -2.28
N ILE A 58 -15.80 -7.15 -3.10
CA ILE A 58 -16.67 -6.08 -3.57
C ILE A 58 -16.97 -6.28 -5.05
N PRO A 59 -18.22 -6.51 -5.45
CA PRO A 59 -18.58 -6.55 -6.85
C PRO A 59 -18.54 -5.13 -7.44
N ILE A 60 -17.81 -4.97 -8.55
CA ILE A 60 -17.79 -3.74 -9.33
C ILE A 60 -18.42 -3.95 -10.70
N THR A 61 -18.93 -2.88 -11.29
CA THR A 61 -19.45 -2.87 -12.66
C THR A 61 -18.50 -2.11 -13.57
N THR A 62 -18.18 -2.70 -14.71
CA THR A 62 -17.32 -2.12 -15.74
C THR A 62 -18.05 -2.17 -17.10
N PRO A 63 -17.56 -1.47 -18.14
CA PRO A 63 -18.11 -1.60 -19.49
C PRO A 63 -18.07 -3.02 -20.07
N LYS A 64 -17.25 -3.90 -19.48
CA LYS A 64 -17.05 -5.30 -19.92
C LYS A 64 -17.72 -6.33 -19.00
N GLY A 65 -18.51 -5.89 -18.03
CA GLY A 65 -19.21 -6.77 -17.10
C GLY A 65 -18.89 -6.50 -15.64
N LYS A 66 -19.32 -7.44 -14.79
CA LYS A 66 -19.09 -7.40 -13.36
C LYS A 66 -17.85 -8.20 -12.99
N PHE A 67 -17.07 -7.68 -12.03
CA PHE A 67 -15.88 -8.32 -11.50
C PHE A 67 -15.83 -8.15 -9.98
N ASN A 68 -15.09 -9.03 -9.33
CA ASN A 68 -14.90 -9.02 -7.88
C ASN A 68 -13.56 -8.40 -7.51
N ILE A 69 -13.60 -7.46 -6.60
CA ILE A 69 -12.43 -6.78 -6.04
C ILE A 69 -12.23 -7.24 -4.62
N TRP A 70 -11.03 -7.69 -4.31
CA TRP A 70 -10.64 -8.11 -2.97
C TRP A 70 -10.09 -6.94 -2.17
N THR A 71 -10.58 -6.84 -0.92
CA THR A 71 -10.07 -5.91 0.09
C THR A 71 -9.89 -6.62 1.43
N LYS A 72 -8.99 -6.10 2.29
CA LYS A 72 -8.84 -6.58 3.66
C LYS A 72 -8.56 -5.41 4.59
N ARG A 73 -9.40 -5.26 5.61
CA ARG A 73 -9.32 -4.19 6.61
C ARG A 73 -8.52 -4.62 7.82
N PHE A 74 -7.69 -3.69 8.32
CA PHE A 74 -7.03 -3.77 9.62
C PHE A 74 -7.42 -2.56 10.46
N GLY A 75 -7.93 -2.82 11.68
CA GLY A 75 -8.41 -1.78 12.59
C GLY A 75 -9.88 -1.46 12.42
N ASN A 76 -10.35 -0.49 13.19
CA ASN A 76 -11.75 -0.03 13.22
C ASN A 76 -11.88 1.45 13.58
N ASN A 77 -10.88 2.29 13.24
CA ASN A 77 -10.94 3.72 13.54
C ASN A 77 -12.03 4.41 12.70
N PRO A 78 -13.00 5.12 13.31
CA PRO A 78 -14.07 5.76 12.57
C PRO A 78 -13.62 6.99 11.77
N LYS A 79 -12.48 7.63 12.12
CA LYS A 79 -12.05 8.93 11.59
C LYS A 79 -10.82 8.86 10.69
N ILE A 80 -9.96 7.82 10.82
CA ILE A 80 -8.72 7.69 10.06
C ILE A 80 -8.71 6.32 9.38
N LYS A 81 -9.17 6.27 8.13
CA LYS A 81 -9.24 5.07 7.29
C LYS A 81 -8.42 5.29 6.02
N VAL A 82 -7.33 4.56 5.88
CA VAL A 82 -6.41 4.68 4.74
C VAL A 82 -6.65 3.56 3.75
N LEU A 83 -7.16 3.87 2.56
CA LEU A 83 -7.19 2.91 1.44
C LEU A 83 -5.85 2.93 0.73
N LEU A 84 -5.23 1.76 0.57
CA LEU A 84 -3.90 1.60 0.01
C LEU A 84 -4.00 1.17 -1.46
N LEU A 85 -3.48 2.01 -2.36
CA LEU A 85 -3.37 1.71 -3.79
C LEU A 85 -1.96 1.24 -4.11
N ASN A 86 -1.82 -0.05 -4.44
CA ASN A 86 -0.55 -0.65 -4.80
C ASN A 86 -0.01 -0.14 -6.16
N GLY A 87 1.31 -0.26 -6.30
CA GLY A 87 2.08 0.12 -7.48
C GLY A 87 2.08 -0.96 -8.58
N GLY A 88 3.08 -0.90 -9.40
CA GLY A 88 3.25 -1.63 -10.64
C GLY A 88 2.99 -0.73 -11.85
N PRO A 89 1.81 -0.72 -12.50
CA PRO A 89 0.55 -1.43 -12.17
C PRO A 89 0.68 -2.94 -12.24
N GLY A 90 -0.19 -3.64 -11.53
CA GLY A 90 -0.22 -5.10 -11.57
C GLY A 90 0.48 -5.80 -10.40
N ALA A 91 1.15 -5.07 -9.49
CA ALA A 91 1.63 -5.62 -8.24
C ALA A 91 0.47 -5.95 -7.29
N THR A 92 0.75 -6.63 -6.19
CA THR A 92 -0.25 -7.01 -5.20
C THR A 92 -0.04 -6.21 -3.90
N HIS A 93 -1.00 -6.33 -2.97
CA HIS A 93 -0.95 -5.60 -1.70
C HIS A 93 0.19 -6.02 -0.77
N GLU A 94 0.77 -7.22 -0.95
CA GLU A 94 1.66 -7.83 0.05
C GLU A 94 2.84 -6.95 0.45
N TYR A 95 3.39 -6.14 -0.46
CA TYR A 95 4.50 -5.26 -0.08
C TYR A 95 4.09 -4.12 0.87
N PHE A 96 2.79 -3.93 1.11
CA PHE A 96 2.29 -3.04 2.17
C PHE A 96 2.18 -3.71 3.54
N GLU A 97 2.50 -4.99 3.68
CA GLU A 97 2.37 -5.70 4.97
C GLU A 97 3.21 -5.07 6.10
N CYS A 98 4.26 -4.33 5.77
CA CYS A 98 4.98 -3.52 6.76
C CYS A 98 4.09 -2.51 7.51
N MET A 99 2.97 -2.07 6.91
CA MET A 99 1.99 -1.17 7.55
C MET A 99 1.40 -1.77 8.85
N GLU A 100 1.27 -3.11 8.91
CA GLU A 100 0.72 -3.83 10.06
C GLU A 100 1.54 -3.60 11.34
N SER A 101 2.84 -3.40 11.21
CA SER A 101 3.74 -3.17 12.35
C SER A 101 3.70 -1.74 12.88
N PHE A 102 3.15 -0.79 12.12
CA PHE A 102 3.21 0.63 12.47
C PHE A 102 1.83 1.28 12.67
N LEU A 103 0.91 1.11 11.74
CA LEU A 103 -0.33 1.87 11.73
C LEU A 103 -1.33 1.49 12.84
N PRO A 104 -1.55 0.20 13.17
CA PRO A 104 -2.53 -0.19 14.18
C PRO A 104 -2.24 0.38 15.56
N LYS A 105 -0.98 0.34 16.01
CA LYS A 105 -0.58 0.88 17.32
C LYS A 105 -0.77 2.39 17.44
N GLU A 106 -0.86 3.08 16.31
CA GLU A 106 -1.14 4.52 16.24
C GLU A 106 -2.64 4.83 16.10
N GLY A 107 -3.49 3.78 16.15
CA GLY A 107 -4.93 3.92 16.02
C GLY A 107 -5.40 4.23 14.60
N VAL A 108 -4.60 3.89 13.58
CA VAL A 108 -4.94 4.10 12.17
C VAL A 108 -5.54 2.82 11.60
N GLU A 109 -6.77 2.91 11.06
CA GLU A 109 -7.35 1.85 10.23
C GLU A 109 -6.79 1.96 8.81
N PHE A 110 -6.43 0.83 8.21
CA PHE A 110 -6.04 0.80 6.80
C PHE A 110 -6.66 -0.40 6.09
N ILE A 111 -6.76 -0.29 4.78
CA ILE A 111 -7.44 -1.25 3.94
C ILE A 111 -6.54 -1.60 2.77
N TYR A 112 -6.13 -2.86 2.69
CA TYR A 112 -5.53 -3.42 1.49
C TYR A 112 -6.57 -3.52 0.38
N TYR A 113 -6.14 -3.31 -0.84
CA TYR A 113 -6.97 -3.37 -2.01
C TYR A 113 -6.16 -3.90 -3.20
N ASP A 114 -6.49 -5.10 -3.65
CA ASP A 114 -5.97 -5.60 -4.91
C ASP A 114 -6.82 -5.06 -6.06
N GLN A 115 -6.23 -4.25 -6.93
CA GLN A 115 -6.91 -3.67 -8.09
C GLN A 115 -7.30 -4.78 -9.08
N LEU A 116 -8.29 -4.53 -9.95
CA LEU A 116 -8.67 -5.48 -11.00
C LEU A 116 -7.45 -5.86 -11.86
N GLY A 117 -7.21 -7.14 -11.98
CA GLY A 117 -6.01 -7.68 -12.62
C GLY A 117 -4.84 -7.94 -11.68
N CYS A 118 -5.00 -7.73 -10.37
CA CYS A 118 -3.96 -7.92 -9.36
C CYS A 118 -4.39 -8.93 -8.29
N GLY A 119 -3.44 -9.66 -7.74
CA GLY A 119 -3.55 -10.45 -6.51
C GLY A 119 -4.79 -11.32 -6.42
N ASN A 120 -5.60 -11.06 -5.39
CA ASN A 120 -6.81 -11.82 -5.06
C ASN A 120 -8.07 -11.33 -5.78
N SER A 121 -7.99 -10.24 -6.56
CA SER A 121 -9.09 -9.74 -7.38
C SER A 121 -9.21 -10.49 -8.69
N ASP A 122 -10.37 -10.36 -9.36
CA ASP A 122 -10.56 -10.95 -10.69
C ASP A 122 -9.51 -10.44 -11.68
N ASN A 123 -9.09 -11.32 -12.58
CA ASN A 123 -8.02 -11.05 -13.55
C ASN A 123 -8.51 -11.23 -15.00
N PRO A 124 -9.22 -10.25 -15.58
CA PRO A 124 -9.66 -10.31 -16.97
C PRO A 124 -8.48 -10.29 -17.93
N LYS A 125 -8.61 -11.00 -19.05
CA LYS A 125 -7.59 -11.05 -20.11
C LYS A 125 -7.69 -9.90 -21.12
N ASP A 126 -8.80 -9.16 -21.11
CA ASP A 126 -9.06 -8.05 -22.04
C ASP A 126 -8.21 -6.81 -21.65
N THR A 127 -7.17 -6.56 -22.43
CA THR A 127 -6.25 -5.42 -22.21
C THR A 127 -6.90 -4.06 -22.42
N SER A 128 -8.10 -3.97 -23.01
CA SER A 128 -8.89 -2.74 -23.11
C SER A 128 -9.37 -2.25 -21.74
N MET A 129 -9.43 -3.14 -20.77
CA MET A 129 -9.78 -2.84 -19.38
C MET A 129 -8.66 -2.04 -18.65
N TRP A 130 -7.43 -2.02 -19.18
CA TRP A 130 -6.30 -1.38 -18.55
C TRP A 130 -6.19 0.07 -19.01
N SER A 131 -6.97 0.90 -18.34
CA SER A 131 -7.00 2.35 -18.58
C SER A 131 -7.20 3.12 -17.27
N LEU A 132 -6.50 4.25 -17.15
CA LEU A 132 -6.52 5.06 -15.94
C LEU A 132 -7.93 5.53 -15.56
N PRO A 133 -8.78 6.02 -16.49
CA PRO A 133 -10.16 6.39 -16.15
C PRO A 133 -10.99 5.24 -15.56
N ARG A 134 -10.83 4.02 -16.08
CA ARG A 134 -11.56 2.85 -15.54
C ARG A 134 -11.13 2.53 -14.11
N TYR A 135 -9.81 2.60 -13.81
CA TYR A 135 -9.32 2.37 -12.46
C TYR A 135 -9.80 3.45 -11.48
N VAL A 136 -9.94 4.70 -11.92
CA VAL A 136 -10.54 5.77 -11.10
C VAL A 136 -11.98 5.43 -10.71
N GLU A 137 -12.80 4.92 -11.65
CA GLU A 137 -14.17 4.50 -11.35
C GLU A 137 -14.22 3.25 -10.45
N GLU A 138 -13.26 2.36 -10.57
CA GLU A 138 -13.11 1.22 -9.68
C GLU A 138 -12.86 1.67 -8.23
N VAL A 139 -11.92 2.60 -8.01
CA VAL A 139 -11.67 3.18 -6.67
C VAL A 139 -12.94 3.80 -6.10
N GLU A 140 -13.73 4.52 -6.92
CA GLU A 140 -14.99 5.14 -6.46
C GLU A 140 -16.04 4.09 -6.05
N GLN A 141 -16.15 2.98 -6.77
CA GLN A 141 -17.05 1.88 -6.41
C GLN A 141 -16.58 1.20 -5.11
N VAL A 142 -15.27 0.93 -4.97
CA VAL A 142 -14.68 0.37 -3.75
C VAL A 142 -14.90 1.32 -2.56
N ARG A 143 -14.63 2.62 -2.71
CA ARG A 143 -14.90 3.63 -1.68
C ARG A 143 -16.35 3.59 -1.17
N LYS A 144 -17.31 3.54 -2.10
CA LYS A 144 -18.75 3.49 -1.76
C LYS A 144 -19.09 2.23 -0.98
N ALA A 145 -18.60 1.08 -1.42
CA ALA A 145 -18.86 -0.22 -0.76
C ALA A 145 -18.25 -0.29 0.64
N LEU A 146 -17.12 0.42 0.87
CA LEU A 146 -16.44 0.49 2.17
C LEU A 146 -16.96 1.64 3.06
N ASN A 147 -17.98 2.40 2.63
CA ASN A 147 -18.54 3.55 3.35
C ASN A 147 -17.49 4.61 3.72
N LEU A 148 -16.50 4.82 2.84
CA LEU A 148 -15.47 5.84 3.02
C LEU A 148 -15.99 7.20 2.53
N ASN A 149 -15.71 8.29 3.27
CA ASN A 149 -16.21 9.63 2.95
C ASN A 149 -15.25 10.71 3.47
N LYS A 150 -15.57 11.99 3.19
CA LYS A 150 -14.74 13.15 3.55
C LYS A 150 -14.37 13.25 5.04
N ASP A 151 -15.07 12.56 5.94
CA ASP A 151 -14.83 12.64 7.37
C ASP A 151 -13.86 11.56 7.88
N ASN A 152 -13.57 10.53 7.04
CA ASN A 152 -12.73 9.41 7.43
C ASN A 152 -11.76 8.91 6.35
N PHE A 153 -11.90 9.32 5.09
CA PHE A 153 -11.22 8.70 3.96
C PHE A 153 -9.88 9.36 3.61
N TYR A 154 -8.81 8.64 3.84
CA TYR A 154 -7.48 8.95 3.34
C TYR A 154 -7.13 7.98 2.21
N LEU A 155 -6.60 8.51 1.11
CA LEU A 155 -6.14 7.71 -0.03
C LEU A 155 -4.62 7.77 -0.12
N LEU A 156 -3.96 6.62 0.04
CA LEU A 156 -2.53 6.49 -0.13
C LEU A 156 -2.24 5.70 -1.40
N GLY A 157 -1.56 6.31 -2.36
CA GLY A 157 -1.07 5.64 -3.55
C GLY A 157 0.45 5.60 -3.59
N HIS A 158 1.01 4.40 -3.79
CA HIS A 158 2.44 4.19 -3.97
C HIS A 158 2.76 3.90 -5.43
N SER A 159 3.78 4.56 -6.00
CA SER A 159 4.19 4.34 -7.38
C SER A 159 3.03 4.57 -8.35
N TRP A 160 2.70 3.64 -9.27
CA TRP A 160 1.47 3.69 -10.08
C TRP A 160 0.23 4.04 -9.25
N GLY A 161 0.11 3.49 -8.03
CA GLY A 161 -0.98 3.85 -7.13
C GLY A 161 -1.03 5.34 -6.82
N GLY A 162 0.11 6.05 -6.86
CA GLY A 162 0.20 7.51 -6.72
C GLY A 162 -0.41 8.25 -7.92
N ILE A 163 -0.20 7.76 -9.15
CA ILE A 163 -0.89 8.27 -10.35
C ILE A 163 -2.41 8.08 -10.20
N LEU A 164 -2.83 6.88 -9.81
CA LEU A 164 -4.25 6.55 -9.64
C LEU A 164 -4.89 7.39 -8.53
N ALA A 165 -4.20 7.58 -7.40
CA ALA A 165 -4.68 8.40 -6.30
C ALA A 165 -4.83 9.88 -6.68
N ALA A 166 -3.88 10.43 -7.46
CA ALA A 166 -3.97 11.79 -7.98
C ALA A 166 -5.15 11.96 -8.95
N GLU A 167 -5.32 11.05 -9.91
CA GLU A 167 -6.46 11.10 -10.84
C GLU A 167 -7.80 10.96 -10.13
N TYR A 168 -7.87 10.08 -9.12
CA TYR A 168 -9.04 9.99 -8.27
C TYR A 168 -9.30 11.34 -7.56
N ALA A 169 -8.29 11.95 -6.99
CA ALA A 169 -8.43 13.23 -6.31
C ALA A 169 -8.86 14.36 -7.27
N PHE A 170 -8.30 14.47 -8.47
CA PHE A 170 -8.74 15.47 -9.45
C PHE A 170 -10.22 15.35 -9.81
N LYS A 171 -10.78 14.14 -9.76
CA LYS A 171 -12.20 13.91 -10.06
C LYS A 171 -13.11 13.92 -8.83
N TYR A 172 -12.66 13.40 -7.69
CA TYR A 172 -13.48 13.06 -6.54
C TYR A 172 -12.94 13.56 -5.19
N GLN A 173 -12.09 14.60 -5.18
CA GLN A 173 -11.46 15.10 -3.94
C GLN A 173 -12.44 15.51 -2.85
N GLN A 174 -13.70 15.85 -3.19
CA GLN A 174 -14.76 16.16 -2.22
C GLN A 174 -15.10 14.99 -1.28
N ASN A 175 -14.70 13.77 -1.64
CA ASN A 175 -14.87 12.57 -0.82
C ASN A 175 -13.65 12.28 0.09
N LEU A 176 -12.52 12.98 -0.14
CA LEU A 176 -11.27 12.74 0.57
C LEU A 176 -11.14 13.64 1.80
N LYS A 177 -10.60 13.08 2.88
CA LYS A 177 -10.09 13.80 4.03
C LYS A 177 -8.62 14.20 3.85
N GLY A 178 -7.84 13.34 3.20
CA GLY A 178 -6.44 13.59 2.86
C GLY A 178 -5.95 12.67 1.74
N LEU A 179 -4.91 13.13 1.02
CA LEU A 179 -4.27 12.42 -0.08
C LEU A 179 -2.79 12.22 0.24
N ILE A 180 -2.29 10.99 0.04
CA ILE A 180 -0.87 10.67 0.19
C ILE A 180 -0.36 10.12 -1.14
N ILE A 181 0.62 10.83 -1.73
CA ILE A 181 1.34 10.44 -2.95
C ILE A 181 2.71 9.95 -2.50
N SER A 182 2.89 8.63 -2.51
CA SER A 182 4.11 7.98 -2.05
C SER A 182 4.94 7.51 -3.24
N ASN A 183 6.16 8.02 -3.32
CA ASN A 183 7.16 7.58 -4.29
C ASN A 183 6.66 7.62 -5.74
N MET A 184 6.02 8.75 -6.14
CA MET A 184 5.54 8.97 -7.52
C MET A 184 5.56 10.44 -7.90
N MET A 185 6.20 10.72 -9.03
CA MET A 185 6.19 12.04 -9.67
C MET A 185 4.84 12.31 -10.36
N MET A 186 4.46 13.59 -10.46
CA MET A 186 3.22 14.00 -11.14
C MET A 186 3.40 14.25 -12.64
N SER A 187 4.50 13.74 -13.22
CA SER A 187 4.82 13.83 -14.64
C SER A 187 5.68 12.65 -15.08
N CYS A 188 5.12 11.78 -15.93
CA CYS A 188 5.88 10.67 -16.53
C CYS A 188 6.99 11.16 -17.50
N PRO A 189 6.81 12.24 -18.28
CA PRO A 189 7.93 12.84 -19.02
C PRO A 189 9.08 13.29 -18.11
N ALA A 190 8.78 13.91 -16.96
CA ALA A 190 9.81 14.30 -16.00
C ALA A 190 10.49 13.09 -15.36
N TYR A 191 9.74 12.01 -15.07
CA TYR A 191 10.30 10.74 -14.59
C TYR A 191 11.28 10.14 -15.60
N GLY A 192 10.88 10.01 -16.87
CA GLY A 192 11.76 9.52 -17.93
C GLY A 192 13.04 10.36 -18.05
N LYS A 193 12.92 11.68 -18.03
CA LYS A 193 14.06 12.60 -18.04
C LYS A 193 15.00 12.39 -16.85
N TYR A 194 14.46 12.24 -15.64
CA TYR A 194 15.26 11.97 -14.43
C TYR A 194 16.00 10.63 -14.54
N ALA A 195 15.33 9.59 -15.04
CA ALA A 195 15.94 8.29 -15.28
C ALA A 195 17.13 8.39 -16.25
N ASP A 196 16.98 9.12 -17.38
CA ASP A 196 18.01 9.22 -18.40
C ASP A 196 19.15 10.19 -18.03
N GLU A 197 18.83 11.36 -17.46
CA GLU A 197 19.81 12.41 -17.24
C GLU A 197 20.55 12.29 -15.88
N VAL A 198 19.95 11.63 -14.90
CA VAL A 198 20.49 11.54 -13.56
C VAL A 198 20.82 10.09 -13.19
N LEU A 199 19.83 9.18 -13.20
CA LEU A 199 20.02 7.83 -12.69
C LEU A 199 20.89 6.99 -13.63
N ALA A 200 20.70 7.11 -14.95
CA ALA A 200 21.52 6.42 -15.94
C ALA A 200 23.03 6.69 -15.77
N LYS A 201 23.39 7.93 -15.41
CA LYS A 201 24.79 8.33 -15.21
C LYS A 201 25.44 7.73 -13.96
N GLN A 202 24.67 7.13 -13.07
CA GLN A 202 25.17 6.45 -11.88
C GLN A 202 25.56 4.99 -12.16
N MET A 203 25.15 4.44 -13.31
CA MET A 203 25.55 3.12 -13.76
C MET A 203 26.91 3.16 -14.47
N LYS A 204 27.61 2.03 -14.47
CA LYS A 204 28.83 1.86 -15.29
C LYS A 204 28.47 2.01 -16.76
N PRO A 205 29.28 2.76 -17.55
CA PRO A 205 28.95 3.03 -18.95
C PRO A 205 28.72 1.77 -19.82
N GLU A 206 29.49 0.72 -19.58
CA GLU A 206 29.36 -0.55 -20.30
C GLU A 206 28.05 -1.28 -19.97
N VAL A 207 27.60 -1.23 -18.72
CA VAL A 207 26.32 -1.80 -18.26
C VAL A 207 25.16 -1.04 -18.91
N LEU A 208 25.20 0.29 -18.84
CA LEU A 208 24.17 1.13 -19.45
C LEU A 208 24.09 0.91 -20.97
N ALA A 209 25.22 0.82 -21.65
CA ALA A 209 25.26 0.58 -23.11
C ALA A 209 24.61 -0.76 -23.48
N GLU A 210 24.85 -1.81 -22.69
CA GLU A 210 24.22 -3.12 -22.91
C GLU A 210 22.71 -3.07 -22.66
N ILE A 211 22.25 -2.42 -21.57
CA ILE A 211 20.83 -2.21 -21.29
C ILE A 211 20.17 -1.48 -22.46
N ARG A 212 20.73 -0.37 -22.92
CA ARG A 212 20.17 0.43 -24.03
C ARG A 212 20.15 -0.34 -25.36
N LYS A 213 21.11 -1.22 -25.60
CA LYS A 213 21.10 -2.13 -26.76
C LYS A 213 19.91 -3.09 -26.72
N ILE A 214 19.63 -3.69 -25.57
CA ILE A 214 18.49 -4.60 -25.39
C ILE A 214 17.16 -3.82 -25.55
N GLU A 215 17.06 -2.63 -24.97
CA GLU A 215 15.88 -1.75 -25.09
C GLU A 215 15.62 -1.33 -26.54
N ALA A 216 16.66 -0.92 -27.27
CA ALA A 216 16.54 -0.55 -28.67
C ALA A 216 16.08 -1.72 -29.57
N ALA A 217 16.53 -2.93 -29.24
CA ALA A 217 16.08 -4.16 -29.89
C ALA A 217 14.69 -4.62 -29.46
N LYS A 218 14.10 -4.01 -28.41
CA LYS A 218 12.86 -4.44 -27.74
C LYS A 218 12.90 -5.89 -27.27
N ASP A 219 14.09 -6.41 -26.96
CA ASP A 219 14.31 -7.79 -26.52
C ASP A 219 14.13 -7.94 -25.00
N PHE A 220 13.00 -7.49 -24.49
CA PHE A 220 12.69 -7.44 -23.04
C PHE A 220 12.49 -8.82 -22.39
N LYS A 221 12.44 -9.90 -23.19
CA LYS A 221 12.42 -11.28 -22.68
C LYS A 221 13.83 -11.84 -22.46
N ASN A 222 14.84 -11.13 -22.88
CA ASN A 222 16.23 -11.50 -22.66
C ASN A 222 16.53 -11.51 -21.15
N PRO A 223 16.93 -12.65 -20.57
CA PRO A 223 17.20 -12.73 -19.14
C PRO A 223 18.37 -11.81 -18.70
N ARG A 224 19.24 -11.44 -19.64
CA ARG A 224 20.32 -10.50 -19.42
C ARG A 224 19.81 -9.11 -19.05
N TYR A 225 18.62 -8.70 -19.55
CA TYR A 225 18.04 -7.39 -19.27
C TYR A 225 17.81 -7.17 -17.77
N MET A 226 17.05 -8.07 -17.13
CA MET A 226 16.84 -8.01 -15.68
C MET A 226 18.12 -8.33 -14.91
N GLY A 227 18.95 -9.25 -15.38
CA GLY A 227 20.25 -9.57 -14.77
C GLY A 227 21.22 -8.38 -14.71
N LEU A 228 21.05 -7.38 -15.59
CA LEU A 228 21.79 -6.11 -15.52
C LEU A 228 21.09 -5.09 -14.62
N LEU A 229 19.76 -4.95 -14.73
CA LEU A 229 19.00 -3.96 -13.99
C LEU A 229 18.96 -4.24 -12.47
N GLU A 230 18.77 -5.48 -12.06
CA GLU A 230 18.65 -5.84 -10.64
C GLU A 230 19.85 -5.38 -9.80
N PRO A 231 21.11 -5.79 -10.10
CA PRO A 231 22.26 -5.40 -9.27
C PRO A 231 22.73 -3.95 -9.49
N ASN A 232 22.48 -3.35 -10.67
CA ASN A 232 23.05 -2.05 -11.02
C ASN A 232 22.08 -0.90 -10.90
N PHE A 233 20.77 -1.18 -10.79
CA PHE A 233 19.74 -0.16 -10.68
C PHE A 233 18.74 -0.46 -9.55
N TYR A 234 18.11 -1.64 -9.52
CA TYR A 234 17.06 -1.94 -8.55
C TYR A 234 17.58 -2.03 -7.12
N ALA A 235 18.75 -2.61 -6.90
CA ALA A 235 19.38 -2.69 -5.58
C ALA A 235 19.77 -1.31 -5.02
N GLN A 236 19.78 -0.26 -5.84
CA GLN A 236 20.09 1.10 -5.40
C GLN A 236 18.87 2.00 -5.31
N HIS A 237 17.92 1.85 -6.25
CA HIS A 237 16.83 2.79 -6.47
C HIS A 237 15.44 2.23 -6.22
N LEU A 238 15.24 0.89 -6.29
CA LEU A 238 13.95 0.26 -6.05
C LEU A 238 13.81 -0.20 -4.59
N CYS A 239 14.69 -1.06 -4.10
CA CYS A 239 14.76 -1.51 -2.72
C CYS A 239 16.22 -1.76 -2.32
N ARG A 240 16.68 -1.07 -1.28
CA ARG A 240 18.11 -1.08 -0.85
C ARG A 240 18.43 -2.18 0.17
N ILE A 241 17.42 -2.91 0.62
CA ILE A 241 17.59 -4.10 1.48
C ILE A 241 17.83 -5.31 0.58
N VAL A 242 18.99 -5.94 0.72
CA VAL A 242 19.38 -7.11 -0.09
C VAL A 242 19.68 -8.30 0.85
N PRO A 243 19.03 -9.46 0.65
CA PRO A 243 17.92 -9.70 -0.29
C PRO A 243 16.70 -8.84 0.05
N ASN A 244 15.85 -8.57 -0.94
CA ASN A 244 14.62 -7.81 -0.70
C ASN A 244 13.78 -8.49 0.40
N PRO A 245 13.04 -7.72 1.23
CA PRO A 245 12.10 -8.28 2.20
C PRO A 245 11.10 -9.24 1.57
N GLU A 246 10.75 -10.32 2.26
CA GLU A 246 9.88 -11.37 1.73
C GLU A 246 8.55 -10.84 1.16
N PRO A 247 7.82 -9.90 1.82
CA PRO A 247 6.58 -9.37 1.25
C PRO A 247 6.80 -8.62 -0.08
N VAL A 248 7.96 -7.96 -0.25
CA VAL A 248 8.33 -7.31 -1.51
C VAL A 248 8.60 -8.36 -2.59
N GLN A 249 9.37 -9.40 -2.27
CA GLN A 249 9.65 -10.50 -3.21
C GLN A 249 8.36 -11.18 -3.65
N ARG A 250 7.46 -11.48 -2.72
CA ARG A 250 6.18 -12.13 -2.97
C ARG A 250 5.27 -11.28 -3.85
N ALA A 251 5.14 -9.98 -3.57
CA ALA A 251 4.36 -9.06 -4.39
C ALA A 251 4.90 -8.95 -5.82
N MET A 252 6.23 -8.83 -5.97
CA MET A 252 6.87 -8.73 -7.29
C MET A 252 6.76 -10.04 -8.09
N SER A 253 6.84 -11.20 -7.44
CA SER A 253 6.69 -12.52 -8.09
C SER A 253 5.28 -12.75 -8.67
N LYS A 254 4.28 -12.04 -8.14
CA LYS A 254 2.87 -12.14 -8.55
C LYS A 254 2.43 -11.03 -9.50
N ILE A 255 3.33 -10.14 -9.88
CA ILE A 255 2.98 -9.01 -10.74
C ILE A 255 2.35 -9.47 -12.05
N ASN A 256 1.23 -8.85 -12.44
CA ASN A 256 0.62 -9.10 -13.76
C ASN A 256 1.46 -8.44 -14.85
N GLN A 257 2.39 -9.21 -15.42
CA GLN A 257 3.34 -8.73 -16.42
C GLN A 257 2.67 -8.10 -17.65
N SER A 258 1.53 -8.64 -18.08
CA SER A 258 0.82 -8.11 -19.24
C SER A 258 0.23 -6.72 -18.95
N LEU A 259 -0.33 -6.52 -17.75
CA LEU A 259 -0.82 -5.22 -17.28
C LEU A 259 0.35 -4.25 -17.09
N TYR A 260 1.41 -4.69 -16.41
CA TYR A 260 2.60 -3.90 -16.12
C TYR A 260 3.24 -3.35 -17.41
N VAL A 261 3.62 -4.24 -18.34
CA VAL A 261 4.27 -3.85 -19.58
C VAL A 261 3.39 -2.93 -20.45
N THR A 262 2.06 -3.18 -20.47
CA THR A 262 1.12 -2.34 -21.25
C THR A 262 1.04 -0.91 -20.71
N MET A 263 1.02 -0.74 -19.39
CA MET A 263 0.81 0.57 -18.77
C MET A 263 2.12 1.31 -18.48
N GLN A 264 3.08 0.63 -17.84
CA GLN A 264 4.36 1.17 -17.40
C GLN A 264 5.46 1.02 -18.48
N GLY A 265 5.65 -0.17 -18.97
CA GLY A 265 6.79 -0.55 -19.81
C GLY A 265 7.53 -1.75 -19.24
N PRO A 266 8.72 -2.09 -19.77
CA PRO A 266 9.41 -3.34 -19.42
C PRO A 266 10.10 -3.32 -18.05
N SER A 267 10.33 -2.14 -17.45
CA SER A 267 11.12 -1.99 -16.22
C SER A 267 10.80 -0.67 -15.49
N GLU A 268 11.38 -0.50 -14.30
CA GLU A 268 11.39 0.77 -13.55
C GLU A 268 12.49 1.74 -14.01
N PHE A 269 13.25 1.40 -15.03
CA PHE A 269 14.24 2.31 -15.62
C PHE A 269 13.59 3.20 -16.68
N GLY A 270 12.72 4.10 -16.22
CA GLY A 270 11.91 4.98 -17.05
C GLY A 270 10.50 4.43 -17.32
N ILE A 271 9.80 5.04 -18.26
CA ILE A 271 8.42 4.70 -18.60
C ILE A 271 8.20 4.74 -20.11
N SER A 272 7.62 3.70 -20.67
CA SER A 272 7.40 3.57 -22.12
C SER A 272 6.03 3.00 -22.51
N GLY A 273 5.17 2.70 -21.52
CA GLY A 273 3.81 2.20 -21.73
C GLY A 273 2.78 3.30 -21.99
N LYS A 274 1.49 2.97 -21.80
CA LYS A 274 0.36 3.91 -22.01
C LYS A 274 0.47 5.19 -21.17
N LEU A 275 1.22 5.18 -20.07
CA LEU A 275 1.36 6.32 -19.16
C LEU A 275 2.43 7.33 -19.58
N THR A 276 3.22 7.05 -20.61
CA THR A 276 4.39 7.87 -21.03
C THR A 276 4.11 9.37 -21.11
N LYS A 277 2.89 9.76 -21.54
CA LYS A 277 2.50 11.17 -21.72
C LYS A 277 1.73 11.76 -20.55
N TRP A 278 1.54 10.99 -19.47
CA TRP A 278 0.77 11.47 -18.32
C TRP A 278 1.54 12.56 -17.57
N ASP A 279 0.92 13.75 -17.45
CA ASP A 279 1.46 14.91 -16.74
C ASP A 279 0.33 15.68 -16.07
N ARG A 280 0.41 15.84 -14.75
CA ARG A 280 -0.54 16.57 -13.91
C ARG A 280 0.10 17.69 -13.10
N VAL A 281 1.35 18.02 -13.36
CA VAL A 281 2.03 19.15 -12.71
C VAL A 281 1.26 20.46 -12.88
N PRO A 282 0.70 20.81 -14.07
CA PRO A 282 -0.11 22.02 -14.23
C PRO A 282 -1.43 22.00 -13.44
N ASP A 283 -1.95 20.82 -13.10
CA ASP A 283 -3.23 20.65 -12.41
C ASP A 283 -3.11 20.65 -10.88
N LEU A 284 -1.90 20.51 -10.32
CA LEU A 284 -1.67 20.44 -8.87
C LEU A 284 -2.36 21.56 -8.06
N PRO A 285 -2.41 22.84 -8.50
CA PRO A 285 -3.11 23.90 -7.78
C PRO A 285 -4.63 23.67 -7.61
N LYS A 286 -5.22 22.74 -8.37
CA LYS A 286 -6.65 22.39 -8.26
C LYS A 286 -6.94 21.48 -7.06
N LEU A 287 -5.91 20.87 -6.44
CA LEU A 287 -6.07 20.05 -5.25
C LEU A 287 -6.22 20.94 -4.01
N THR A 288 -7.38 20.85 -3.37
CA THR A 288 -7.76 21.65 -2.19
C THR A 288 -7.69 20.88 -0.88
N VAL A 289 -7.67 19.54 -0.96
CA VAL A 289 -7.51 18.66 0.19
C VAL A 289 -6.07 18.68 0.70
N PRO A 290 -5.82 18.33 1.99
CA PRO A 290 -4.46 18.11 2.48
C PRO A 290 -3.73 17.03 1.67
N VAL A 291 -2.51 17.31 1.23
CA VAL A 291 -1.68 16.39 0.44
C VAL A 291 -0.34 16.18 1.12
N LEU A 292 0.06 14.92 1.28
CA LEU A 292 1.42 14.53 1.64
C LEU A 292 2.11 13.91 0.43
N SER A 293 3.25 14.46 0.01
CA SER A 293 4.14 13.87 -0.97
C SER A 293 5.33 13.21 -0.27
N ILE A 294 5.48 11.89 -0.43
CA ILE A 294 6.59 11.12 0.18
C ILE A 294 7.55 10.67 -0.94
N GLY A 295 8.85 10.81 -0.72
CA GLY A 295 9.88 10.28 -1.61
C GLY A 295 11.11 9.80 -0.86
N GLY A 296 11.95 9.01 -1.51
CA GLY A 296 13.24 8.57 -1.01
C GLY A 296 14.39 9.38 -1.60
N LYS A 297 15.49 9.54 -0.86
CA LYS A 297 16.71 10.18 -1.37
C LYS A 297 17.29 9.43 -2.57
N TYR A 298 17.15 8.11 -2.58
CA TYR A 298 17.72 7.20 -3.59
C TYR A 298 16.66 6.63 -4.54
N ASP A 299 15.47 7.21 -4.54
CA ASP A 299 14.30 6.77 -5.31
C ASP A 299 14.54 6.81 -6.83
N THR A 300 13.78 6.02 -7.56
CA THR A 300 13.60 6.19 -9.01
C THR A 300 12.88 7.50 -9.35
N MET A 301 12.21 8.10 -8.37
CA MET A 301 11.52 9.39 -8.47
C MET A 301 12.40 10.51 -7.93
N ASP A 302 12.46 11.64 -8.65
CA ASP A 302 13.26 12.81 -8.23
C ASP A 302 12.77 13.38 -6.88
N PRO A 303 13.61 13.36 -5.81
CA PRO A 303 13.25 13.95 -4.52
C PRO A 303 12.91 15.45 -4.59
N ALA A 304 13.48 16.18 -5.55
CA ALA A 304 13.16 17.60 -5.76
C ALA A 304 11.74 17.75 -6.33
N HIS A 305 11.33 16.86 -7.24
CA HIS A 305 9.97 16.82 -7.75
C HIS A 305 8.96 16.50 -6.65
N MET A 306 9.29 15.58 -5.74
CA MET A 306 8.42 15.26 -4.61
C MET A 306 8.20 16.47 -3.69
N ARG A 307 9.23 17.27 -3.42
CA ARG A 307 9.09 18.55 -2.68
C ARG A 307 8.26 19.56 -3.47
N MET A 308 8.46 19.66 -4.80
CA MET A 308 7.71 20.56 -5.67
C MET A 308 6.20 20.28 -5.64
N ILE A 309 5.77 19.02 -5.58
CA ILE A 309 4.34 18.68 -5.44
C ILE A 309 3.74 19.42 -4.24
N ALA A 310 4.39 19.31 -3.07
CA ALA A 310 3.91 19.96 -1.85
C ALA A 310 3.81 21.48 -1.94
N THR A 311 4.66 22.13 -2.75
CA THR A 311 4.61 23.60 -2.95
C THR A 311 3.56 24.05 -3.94
N LYS A 312 3.11 23.15 -4.84
CA LYS A 312 2.13 23.49 -5.89
C LYS A 312 0.68 23.22 -5.51
N VAL A 313 0.43 22.33 -4.53
CA VAL A 313 -0.93 22.09 -4.01
C VAL A 313 -1.27 23.09 -2.92
N GLN A 314 -2.58 23.32 -2.66
CA GLN A 314 -2.99 24.36 -1.71
C GLN A 314 -2.64 24.05 -0.24
N LYS A 315 -2.64 22.77 0.15
CA LYS A 315 -2.35 22.31 1.51
C LYS A 315 -1.34 21.15 1.48
N GLY A 316 -0.15 21.44 0.98
CA GLY A 316 0.88 20.44 0.73
C GLY A 316 1.89 20.30 1.87
N ASN A 317 2.29 19.07 2.13
CA ASN A 317 3.44 18.72 2.96
C ASN A 317 4.34 17.76 2.18
N SER A 318 5.63 17.77 2.48
CA SER A 318 6.59 16.83 1.91
C SER A 318 7.33 16.05 2.96
N LEU A 319 7.66 14.80 2.65
CA LEU A 319 8.50 13.93 3.45
C LEU A 319 9.55 13.29 2.53
N ILE A 320 10.83 13.52 2.80
CA ILE A 320 11.91 12.84 2.08
C ILE A 320 12.64 11.93 3.05
N CYS A 321 12.57 10.64 2.78
CA CYS A 321 13.25 9.59 3.54
C CYS A 321 14.75 9.59 3.18
N PRO A 322 15.66 9.99 4.10
CA PRO A 322 17.08 10.18 3.77
C PRO A 322 17.83 8.90 3.46
N LYS A 323 17.30 7.74 3.88
CA LYS A 323 17.84 6.41 3.57
C LYS A 323 16.98 5.66 2.55
N GLY A 324 15.79 6.18 2.20
CA GLY A 324 14.79 5.53 1.38
C GLY A 324 15.13 5.53 -0.11
N SER A 325 14.69 4.51 -0.79
CA SER A 325 14.57 4.40 -2.25
C SER A 325 13.10 4.35 -2.67
N HIS A 326 12.74 3.71 -3.76
CA HIS A 326 11.34 3.56 -4.18
C HIS A 326 10.50 2.82 -3.12
N MET A 327 11.09 1.84 -2.42
CA MET A 327 10.49 1.15 -1.28
C MET A 327 10.88 1.82 0.06
N SER A 328 10.72 3.15 0.16
CA SER A 328 11.08 3.93 1.36
C SER A 328 10.43 3.41 2.64
N MET A 329 9.26 2.80 2.54
CA MET A 329 8.54 2.16 3.65
C MET A 329 9.26 0.93 4.22
N TYR A 330 10.27 0.41 3.52
CA TYR A 330 11.18 -0.64 3.99
C TYR A 330 12.57 -0.10 4.30
N ASP A 331 13.14 0.70 3.39
CA ASP A 331 14.53 1.17 3.51
C ASP A 331 14.71 2.18 4.65
N ASP A 332 13.67 2.95 4.95
CA ASP A 332 13.68 4.03 5.97
C ASP A 332 12.36 4.07 6.74
N GLN A 333 12.00 2.93 7.33
CA GLN A 333 10.72 2.72 8.01
C GLN A 333 10.42 3.78 9.07
N GLN A 334 11.40 4.10 9.91
CA GLN A 334 11.21 5.06 10.99
C GLN A 334 10.81 6.43 10.47
N THR A 335 11.51 6.96 9.47
CA THR A 335 11.19 8.26 8.87
C THR A 335 9.85 8.22 8.16
N TYR A 336 9.63 7.18 7.35
CA TYR A 336 8.41 7.02 6.56
C TYR A 336 7.15 6.99 7.44
N PHE A 337 7.12 6.09 8.43
CA PHE A 337 5.93 5.90 9.25
C PHE A 337 5.72 7.01 10.27
N THR A 338 6.78 7.59 10.84
CA THR A 338 6.67 8.74 11.73
C THR A 338 6.04 9.93 11.00
N GLY A 339 6.51 10.25 9.79
CA GLY A 339 5.97 11.34 8.98
C GLY A 339 4.55 11.08 8.50
N LEU A 340 4.26 9.85 8.03
CA LEU A 340 2.91 9.47 7.61
C LEU A 340 1.90 9.61 8.76
N VAL A 341 2.19 9.05 9.93
CA VAL A 341 1.31 9.12 11.11
C VAL A 341 1.13 10.57 11.58
N LYS A 342 2.21 11.34 11.61
CA LYS A 342 2.15 12.78 11.94
C LYS A 342 1.19 13.53 11.03
N PHE A 343 1.28 13.29 9.72
CA PHE A 343 0.37 13.90 8.73
C PHE A 343 -1.10 13.48 8.98
N LEU A 344 -1.36 12.17 9.08
CA LEU A 344 -2.72 11.65 9.28
C LEU A 344 -3.38 12.25 10.53
N LYS A 345 -2.66 12.30 11.65
CA LYS A 345 -3.13 12.89 12.92
C LYS A 345 -3.33 14.41 12.81
N ALA A 346 -2.44 15.12 12.11
CA ALA A 346 -2.57 16.56 11.90
C ALA A 346 -3.78 16.92 11.05
N VAL A 347 -4.06 16.12 10.00
CA VAL A 347 -5.28 16.29 9.19
C VAL A 347 -6.54 16.02 10.01
N ASP A 348 -6.55 14.94 10.81
CA ASP A 348 -7.71 14.60 11.65
C ASP A 348 -7.99 15.69 12.70
N ALA A 349 -6.95 16.28 13.26
CA ALA A 349 -7.04 17.37 14.23
C ALA A 349 -7.28 18.76 13.59
N GLY A 350 -7.25 18.88 12.25
CA GLY A 350 -7.36 20.18 11.58
C GLY A 350 -6.15 21.12 11.77
N THR A 351 -4.98 20.57 12.11
CA THR A 351 -3.75 21.32 12.47
C THR A 351 -2.65 21.26 11.41
N VAL A 352 -2.98 20.82 10.20
CA VAL A 352 -2.01 20.75 9.08
C VAL A 352 -1.44 22.14 8.82
N GLN A 353 -0.09 22.21 8.77
CA GLN A 353 0.64 23.41 8.41
C GLN A 353 1.12 23.26 6.94
N PRO A 354 0.53 23.98 5.99
CA PRO A 354 0.95 23.93 4.59
C PRO A 354 2.42 24.35 4.42
N GLY A 355 3.12 23.67 3.52
CA GLY A 355 4.53 23.96 3.21
C GLY A 355 5.54 23.31 4.17
N ALA A 356 5.10 22.67 5.25
CA ALA A 356 6.01 22.02 6.19
C ALA A 356 6.65 20.75 5.57
N ALA A 357 7.95 20.61 5.75
CA ALA A 357 8.63 19.32 5.67
C ALA A 357 8.36 18.54 6.96
N LEU A 358 7.99 17.26 6.84
CA LEU A 358 7.63 16.40 7.98
C LEU A 358 8.81 15.55 8.45
#